data_b683baf1f9254d5a404850e2babbf253
#
_entry.id   b683baf1f9254d5a404850e2babbf253
#
_cell.length_a   1.000
_cell.length_b   1.000
_cell.length_c   1.000
_cell.angle_alpha   90.00
_cell.angle_beta   90.00
_cell.angle_gamma   90.00
#
_symmetry.space_group_name_H-M   'P 1'
#
loop_
_entity.id
_entity.type
_entity.pdbx_description
1 polymer ?
#
loop_
_entity_poly.entity_id
_entity_poly.type
_entity_poly.pdbx_seq_one_letter_code
_entity_poly.pdbx_strand_id
1 'polypeptide(L)'
;MEIRSRIYSNILYVTMCGELDENNSLYSKTTLDDLFLKGGFSQVIIDLSELEFMDSTGVGILIGRYKKLKERNIPIYICNPSKHAEKIFKMTGLYNIMPKINW
;
A
#
# COMPACT_ATOMS: atom_id res chain seq x y z
N MET A 1 -4.94 12.10 -5.65
CA MET A 1 -4.04 11.18 -4.93
C MET A 1 -2.67 11.81 -4.75
N GLU A 2 -2.19 11.82 -3.55
CA GLU A 2 -0.82 12.18 -3.24
C GLU A 2 -0.15 11.00 -2.55
N ILE A 3 1.07 10.66 -2.95
CA ILE A 3 1.83 9.59 -2.34
C ILE A 3 3.14 10.17 -1.81
N ARG A 4 3.32 10.11 -0.49
CA ARG A 4 4.54 10.54 0.18
C ARG A 4 5.31 9.32 0.65
N SER A 5 6.63 9.40 0.63
CA SER A 5 7.45 8.27 1.07
C SER A 5 8.74 8.73 1.73
N ARG A 6 9.28 7.86 2.56
CA ARG A 6 10.62 8.00 3.12
C ARG A 6 11.17 6.63 3.46
N ILE A 7 12.50 6.53 3.50
CA ILE A 7 13.17 5.31 3.96
C ILE A 7 13.87 5.64 5.28
N TYR A 8 13.63 4.78 6.27
CA TYR A 8 14.28 4.87 7.57
C TYR A 8 14.52 3.46 8.11
N SER A 9 15.74 3.18 8.53
CA SER A 9 16.13 1.85 9.06
C SER A 9 15.76 0.70 8.13
N ASN A 10 16.01 0.86 6.84
CA ASN A 10 15.68 -0.12 5.79
C ASN A 10 14.18 -0.39 5.61
N ILE A 11 13.33 0.49 6.11
CA ILE A 11 11.89 0.41 5.91
C ILE A 11 11.44 1.54 5.01
N LEU A 12 10.72 1.20 3.94
CA LEU A 12 10.06 2.18 3.11
C LEU A 12 8.69 2.49 3.70
N TYR A 13 8.50 3.71 4.15
CA TYR A 13 7.21 4.20 4.65
C TYR A 13 6.51 4.94 3.52
N VAL A 14 5.30 4.51 3.21
CA VAL A 14 4.48 5.12 2.15
C VAL A 14 3.19 5.61 2.77
N THR A 15 2.88 6.89 2.60
CA THR A 15 1.59 7.45 3.01
C THR A 15 0.79 7.78 1.76
N MET A 16 -0.41 7.24 1.67
CA MET A 16 -1.31 7.48 0.53
C MET A 16 -2.44 8.42 0.98
N CYS A 17 -2.56 9.54 0.28
CA CYS A 17 -3.50 10.60 0.63
C CYS A 17 -4.52 10.77 -0.50
N GLY A 18 -5.80 10.74 -0.15
CA GLY A 18 -6.88 10.96 -1.11
C GLY A 18 -7.62 9.69 -1.46
N GLU A 19 -7.78 9.41 -2.75
CA GLU A 19 -8.63 8.32 -3.21
C GLU A 19 -7.83 7.29 -4.00
N LEU A 20 -7.92 6.03 -3.60
CA LEU A 20 -7.29 4.91 -4.29
C LEU A 20 -8.37 4.17 -5.07
N ASP A 21 -8.65 4.66 -6.26
CA ASP A 21 -9.76 4.24 -7.10
C ASP A 21 -9.34 4.12 -8.57
N GLU A 22 -10.31 3.85 -9.43
CA GLU A 22 -10.07 3.69 -10.85
C GLU A 22 -9.48 4.95 -11.49
N ASN A 23 -9.95 6.14 -11.08
CA ASN A 23 -9.47 7.41 -11.65
C ASN A 23 -8.00 7.67 -11.33
N ASN A 24 -7.54 7.21 -10.19
CA ASN A 24 -6.15 7.38 -9.74
C ASN A 24 -5.29 6.13 -9.96
N SER A 25 -5.83 5.14 -10.66
CA SER A 25 -5.18 3.84 -10.81
C SER A 25 -3.81 3.93 -11.47
N LEU A 26 -3.72 4.57 -12.63
CA LEU A 26 -2.46 4.65 -13.37
C LEU A 26 -1.40 5.41 -12.57
N TYR A 27 -1.77 6.55 -12.01
CA TYR A 27 -0.85 7.34 -11.19
C TYR A 27 -0.34 6.55 -9.99
N SER A 28 -1.25 5.86 -9.28
CA SER A 28 -0.90 5.11 -8.08
C SER A 28 0.03 3.94 -8.39
N LYS A 29 -0.28 3.17 -9.43
CA LYS A 29 0.57 2.06 -9.86
C LYS A 29 1.96 2.53 -10.24
N THR A 30 2.03 3.55 -11.11
CA THR A 30 3.29 4.05 -11.62
C THR A 30 4.16 4.61 -10.50
N THR A 31 3.56 5.41 -9.61
CA THR A 31 4.29 6.03 -8.51
C THR A 31 4.82 4.97 -7.54
N LEU A 32 4.00 3.99 -7.16
CA LEU A 32 4.44 2.92 -6.27
C LEU A 32 5.52 2.06 -6.93
N ASP A 33 5.37 1.73 -8.21
CA ASP A 33 6.36 0.95 -8.92
C ASP A 33 7.71 1.68 -8.99
N ASP A 34 7.69 2.99 -9.23
CA ASP A 34 8.92 3.80 -9.24
C ASP A 34 9.61 3.80 -7.88
N LEU A 35 8.84 3.93 -6.80
CA LEU A 35 9.39 3.88 -5.45
C LEU A 35 10.04 2.52 -5.17
N PHE A 36 9.39 1.44 -5.57
CA PHE A 36 9.88 0.09 -5.32
C PHE A 36 11.14 -0.23 -6.12
N LEU A 37 11.27 0.33 -7.33
CA LEU A 37 12.46 0.15 -8.16
C LEU A 37 13.71 0.78 -7.56
N LYS A 38 13.56 1.86 -6.80
CA LYS A 38 14.71 2.55 -6.22
C LYS A 38 15.49 1.69 -5.22
N GLY A 39 14.80 0.77 -4.54
CA GLY A 39 15.44 -0.09 -3.56
C GLY A 39 15.88 0.64 -2.29
N GLY A 40 16.77 0.02 -1.53
CA GLY A 40 17.26 0.59 -0.28
C GLY A 40 16.39 0.27 0.94
N PHE A 41 15.50 -0.71 0.82
CA PHE A 41 14.61 -1.13 1.90
C PHE A 41 14.43 -2.65 1.87
N SER A 42 14.12 -3.22 3.01
CA SER A 42 13.85 -4.65 3.16
C SER A 42 12.40 -4.96 3.52
N GLN A 43 11.61 -3.94 3.82
CA GLN A 43 10.17 -4.08 4.05
C GLN A 43 9.48 -2.75 3.75
N VAL A 44 8.16 -2.83 3.55
CA VAL A 44 7.32 -1.68 3.20
C VAL A 44 6.18 -1.58 4.20
N ILE A 45 5.91 -0.37 4.68
CA ILE A 45 4.73 -0.08 5.49
C ILE A 45 3.91 0.96 4.73
N ILE A 46 2.65 0.61 4.45
CA ILE A 46 1.71 1.51 3.79
C ILE A 46 0.77 2.08 4.83
N ASP A 47 0.85 3.39 5.04
CA ASP A 47 0.01 4.13 5.97
C ASP A 47 -1.20 4.67 5.22
N LEU A 48 -2.37 4.25 5.64
CA LEU A 48 -3.64 4.63 5.03
C LEU A 48 -4.44 5.63 5.87
N SER A 49 -3.81 6.26 6.86
CA SER A 49 -4.50 7.21 7.74
C SER A 49 -5.08 8.42 7.00
N GLU A 50 -4.51 8.80 5.86
CA GLU A 50 -4.96 9.92 5.05
C GLU A 50 -5.70 9.50 3.79
N LEU A 51 -6.02 8.21 3.65
CA LEU A 51 -6.81 7.71 2.54
C LEU A 51 -8.30 7.95 2.83
N GLU A 52 -8.96 8.70 1.95
CA GLU A 52 -10.35 9.08 2.12
C GLU A 52 -11.32 8.05 1.53
N PHE A 53 -10.90 7.37 0.47
CA PHE A 53 -11.74 6.43 -0.25
C PHE A 53 -10.92 5.36 -0.94
N MET A 54 -11.48 4.15 -1.02
CA MET A 54 -10.89 3.05 -1.78
C MET A 54 -12.02 2.15 -2.31
N ASP A 55 -11.87 1.69 -3.54
CA ASP A 55 -12.76 0.71 -4.13
C ASP A 55 -12.02 -0.60 -4.43
N SER A 56 -12.67 -1.54 -5.14
CA SER A 56 -12.06 -2.81 -5.49
C SER A 56 -10.85 -2.67 -6.41
N THR A 57 -10.82 -1.61 -7.23
CA THR A 57 -9.64 -1.30 -8.05
C THR A 57 -8.44 -1.00 -7.16
N GLY A 58 -8.67 -0.24 -6.08
CA GLY A 58 -7.62 0.05 -5.10
C GLY A 58 -7.05 -1.20 -4.44
N VAL A 59 -7.91 -2.14 -4.08
CA VAL A 59 -7.45 -3.44 -3.55
C VAL A 59 -6.57 -4.14 -4.57
N GLY A 60 -6.99 -4.17 -5.83
CA GLY A 60 -6.19 -4.78 -6.91
C GLY A 60 -4.83 -4.12 -7.09
N ILE A 61 -4.75 -2.80 -6.94
CA ILE A 61 -3.49 -2.06 -7.02
C ILE A 61 -2.52 -2.55 -5.92
N LEU A 62 -3.02 -2.65 -4.69
CA LEU A 62 -2.21 -3.11 -3.57
C LEU A 62 -1.75 -4.56 -3.76
N ILE A 63 -2.64 -5.44 -4.19
CA ILE A 63 -2.30 -6.85 -4.44
C ILE A 63 -1.24 -6.97 -5.54
N GLY A 64 -1.35 -6.20 -6.61
CA GLY A 64 -0.36 -6.20 -7.69
C GLY A 64 1.03 -5.79 -7.20
N ARG A 65 1.08 -4.78 -6.34
CA ARG A 65 2.35 -4.33 -5.73
C ARG A 65 2.92 -5.38 -4.79
N TYR A 66 2.05 -6.03 -4.01
CA TYR A 66 2.44 -7.15 -3.15
C TYR A 66 3.13 -8.26 -3.95
N LYS A 67 2.53 -8.66 -5.08
CA LYS A 67 3.11 -9.74 -5.90
C LYS A 67 4.50 -9.40 -6.40
N LYS A 68 4.73 -8.17 -6.82
CA LYS A 68 6.04 -7.71 -7.29
C LYS A 68 7.08 -7.75 -6.18
N LEU A 69 6.73 -7.30 -4.98
CA LEU A 69 7.67 -7.29 -3.86
C LEU A 69 7.90 -8.68 -3.28
N LYS A 70 6.91 -9.55 -3.35
CA LYS A 70 7.08 -10.93 -2.91
C LYS A 70 8.17 -11.65 -3.68
N GLU A 71 8.30 -11.40 -4.97
CA GLU A 71 9.37 -11.97 -5.79
C GLU A 71 10.75 -11.56 -5.30
N ARG A 72 10.84 -10.43 -4.59
CA ARG A 72 12.07 -9.90 -4.01
C ARG A 72 12.19 -10.22 -2.51
N ASN A 73 11.26 -11.02 -1.97
CA ASN A 73 11.18 -11.37 -0.54
C ASN A 73 11.03 -10.12 0.36
N ILE A 74 10.29 -9.12 -0.12
CA ILE A 74 10.03 -7.89 0.62
C ILE A 74 8.58 -7.90 1.11
N PRO A 75 8.33 -8.00 2.42
CA PRO A 75 6.97 -7.96 2.96
C PRO A 75 6.38 -6.56 2.93
N ILE A 76 5.06 -6.49 2.79
CA ILE A 76 4.29 -5.25 2.90
C ILE A 76 3.35 -5.35 4.09
N TYR A 77 3.28 -4.30 4.87
CA TYR A 77 2.36 -4.18 6.00
C TYR A 77 1.45 -2.98 5.82
N ILE A 78 0.23 -3.09 6.33
CA ILE A 78 -0.77 -2.01 6.30
C ILE A 78 -0.91 -1.43 7.70
N CYS A 79 -0.92 -0.10 7.82
CA CYS A 79 -1.24 0.53 9.08
C CYS A 79 -2.28 1.64 8.91
N ASN A 80 -3.03 1.87 9.98
CA ASN A 80 -4.04 2.93 10.09
C ASN A 80 -5.11 2.92 8.99
N PRO A 81 -5.69 1.78 8.62
CA PRO A 81 -6.78 1.78 7.65
C PRO A 81 -8.03 2.45 8.26
N SER A 82 -8.79 3.17 7.43
CA SER A 82 -10.11 3.63 7.84
C SER A 82 -11.04 2.45 8.13
N LYS A 83 -12.16 2.70 8.80
CA LYS A 83 -13.15 1.64 9.04
C LYS A 83 -13.65 1.05 7.73
N HIS A 84 -13.85 1.88 6.71
CA HIS A 84 -14.29 1.43 5.39
C HIS A 84 -13.22 0.54 4.73
N ALA A 85 -11.98 0.97 4.71
CA ALA A 85 -10.89 0.19 4.14
C ALA A 85 -10.69 -1.12 4.90
N GLU A 86 -10.75 -1.08 6.23
CA GLU A 86 -10.60 -2.28 7.05
C GLU A 86 -11.67 -3.33 6.74
N LYS A 87 -12.92 -2.88 6.56
CA LYS A 87 -14.01 -3.80 6.20
C LYS A 87 -13.72 -4.50 4.87
N ILE A 88 -13.26 -3.74 3.87
CA ILE A 88 -12.90 -4.29 2.56
C ILE A 88 -11.74 -5.27 2.70
N PHE A 89 -10.71 -4.93 3.47
CA PHE A 89 -9.54 -5.79 3.64
C PHE A 89 -9.91 -7.10 4.34
N LYS A 90 -10.79 -7.06 5.33
CA LYS A 90 -11.27 -8.27 6.00
C LYS A 90 -12.09 -9.15 5.06
N MET A 91 -12.96 -8.53 4.24
CA MET A 91 -13.78 -9.26 3.28
C MET A 91 -12.97 -9.91 2.17
N THR A 92 -11.90 -9.28 1.74
CA THR A 92 -11.06 -9.78 0.63
C THR A 92 -9.94 -10.69 1.08
N GLY A 93 -9.70 -10.80 2.39
CA GLY A 93 -8.58 -11.57 2.92
C GLY A 93 -7.22 -10.90 2.72
N LEU A 94 -7.20 -9.60 2.45
CA LEU A 94 -5.96 -8.88 2.16
C LEU A 94 -4.96 -8.98 3.31
N TYR A 95 -5.42 -8.99 4.55
CA TYR A 95 -4.52 -9.09 5.71
C TYR A 95 -3.78 -10.41 5.79
N ASN A 96 -4.21 -11.43 5.06
CA ASN A 96 -3.48 -12.71 5.00
C ASN A 96 -2.17 -12.57 4.22
N ILE A 97 -2.08 -11.60 3.32
CA ILE A 97 -0.89 -11.38 2.49
C ILE A 97 -0.18 -10.07 2.84
N MET A 98 -0.91 -9.07 3.31
CA MET A 98 -0.36 -7.79 3.77
C MET A 98 -0.87 -7.53 5.18
N PRO A 99 -0.21 -8.07 6.21
CA PRO A 99 -0.71 -7.99 7.58
C PRO A 99 -0.87 -6.55 8.07
N LYS A 100 -1.91 -6.36 8.87
CA LYS A 100 -2.12 -5.09 9.56
C LYS A 100 -1.18 -5.01 10.76
N ILE A 101 -0.51 -3.90 10.91
CA ILE A 101 0.32 -3.62 12.08
C ILE A 101 -0.18 -2.38 12.79
N ASN A 102 0.11 -2.30 14.07
CA ASN A 102 -0.14 -1.10 14.86
C ASN A 102 1.07 -0.19 14.75
N TRP A 103 0.79 1.06 14.42
CA TRP A 103 1.87 2.03 14.17
C TRP A 103 1.62 3.35 14.87
#